data_8996fb8a03a2e4b1e79e58d9b9f08b9b
#
_entry.id   8996fb8a03a2e4b1e79e58d9b9f08b9b
#
_cell.length_a   1.000
_cell.length_b   1.000
_cell.length_c   1.000
_cell.angle_alpha   90.00
_cell.angle_beta   90.00
_cell.angle_gamma   90.00
#
_symmetry.space_group_name_H-M   'P 1'
#
loop_
_entity.id
_entity.type
_entity.pdbx_description
1 polymer ?
#
loop_
_entity_poly.entity_id
_entity_poly.type
_entity_poly.pdbx_seq_one_letter_code
_entity_poly.pdbx_strand_id
1 'polypeptide(L)'
;VVSGSGSCAAAAAKGALEKIDFNIVDVSNFLPNTYTDYCVGSDVFATVFAWNTDKYGEPGTAGAPNSWADFWDVKKFPGTRSYRLNNVDGALEPAVMAMGIAPEKVYDFLSTEDGIKKAIDKIRELKPHISVYWKSGAMQAQLMKDQEVDMITGWNGRFDNAKKDGAVVGY
;
A
#
# COMPACT_ATOMS: atom_id res chain seq x y z
N VAL A 1 20.79 -3.29 3.11
CA VAL A 1 19.77 -2.98 2.09
C VAL A 1 18.39 -2.99 2.76
N VAL A 2 17.59 -1.97 2.54
CA VAL A 2 16.18 -1.91 3.01
C VAL A 2 15.27 -2.35 1.87
N SER A 3 14.44 -3.37 2.13
CA SER A 3 13.49 -3.90 1.13
C SER A 3 12.27 -4.49 1.84
N GLY A 4 11.21 -4.77 1.10
CA GLY A 4 10.03 -5.45 1.64
C GLY A 4 10.29 -6.91 2.02
N SER A 5 9.45 -7.46 2.89
CA SER A 5 9.56 -8.85 3.37
C SER A 5 9.55 -9.88 2.24
N GLY A 6 8.72 -9.67 1.21
CA GLY A 6 8.68 -10.52 0.01
C GLY A 6 10.01 -10.53 -0.75
N SER A 7 10.66 -9.38 -0.87
CA SER A 7 12.00 -9.27 -1.51
C SER A 7 13.07 -9.98 -0.69
N CYS A 8 13.01 -9.92 0.64
CA CYS A 8 13.88 -10.69 1.52
C CYS A 8 13.71 -12.20 1.31
N ALA A 9 12.48 -12.68 1.36
CA ALA A 9 12.18 -14.10 1.15
C ALA A 9 12.67 -14.61 -0.21
N ALA A 10 12.43 -13.82 -1.27
CA ALA A 10 12.88 -14.17 -2.61
C ALA A 10 14.42 -14.21 -2.75
N ALA A 11 15.13 -13.26 -2.11
CA ALA A 11 16.59 -13.24 -2.12
C ALA A 11 17.18 -14.39 -1.31
N ALA A 12 16.61 -14.71 -0.14
CA ALA A 12 17.00 -15.85 0.68
C ALA A 12 16.83 -17.18 -0.06
N ALA A 13 15.67 -17.37 -0.73
CA ALA A 13 15.39 -18.57 -1.52
C ALA A 13 16.37 -18.77 -2.69
N LYS A 14 16.93 -17.68 -3.21
CA LYS A 14 17.96 -17.71 -4.28
C LYS A 14 19.40 -17.85 -3.76
N GLY A 15 19.59 -17.97 -2.44
CA GLY A 15 20.92 -18.02 -1.83
C GLY A 15 21.72 -16.71 -1.97
N ALA A 16 21.04 -15.57 -2.18
CA ALA A 16 21.68 -14.27 -2.36
C ALA A 16 21.94 -13.53 -1.04
N LEU A 17 21.57 -14.12 0.10
CA LEU A 17 21.76 -13.57 1.43
C LEU A 17 22.54 -14.54 2.32
N GLU A 18 23.38 -14.00 3.17
CA GLU A 18 23.99 -14.75 4.27
C GLU A 18 23.06 -14.76 5.49
N LYS A 19 23.21 -15.79 6.32
CA LYS A 19 22.47 -15.90 7.58
C LYS A 19 22.95 -14.84 8.56
N ILE A 20 21.99 -14.29 9.30
CA ILE A 20 22.27 -13.35 10.37
C ILE A 20 22.86 -14.11 11.57
N ASP A 21 23.95 -13.60 12.13
CA ASP A 21 24.46 -14.09 13.40
C ASP A 21 23.72 -13.39 14.56
N PHE A 22 22.79 -14.09 15.17
CA PHE A 22 22.02 -13.57 16.30
C PHE A 22 22.81 -13.50 17.61
N ASN A 23 24.07 -13.94 17.64
CA ASN A 23 24.96 -13.60 18.75
C ASN A 23 25.47 -12.15 18.64
N ILE A 24 25.41 -11.56 17.44
CA ILE A 24 25.81 -10.17 17.17
C ILE A 24 24.57 -9.28 17.08
N VAL A 25 23.51 -9.74 16.42
CA VAL A 25 22.25 -8.98 16.24
C VAL A 25 21.26 -9.39 17.32
N ASP A 26 21.11 -8.53 18.33
CA ASP A 26 20.11 -8.74 19.38
C ASP A 26 18.69 -8.44 18.87
N VAL A 27 17.83 -9.45 18.86
CA VAL A 27 16.42 -9.36 18.46
C VAL A 27 15.46 -9.52 19.63
N SER A 28 15.92 -9.53 20.87
CA SER A 28 15.13 -9.77 22.09
C SER A 28 13.98 -8.77 22.26
N ASN A 29 14.13 -7.55 21.74
CA ASN A 29 13.13 -6.48 21.78
C ASN A 29 12.36 -6.30 20.48
N PHE A 30 12.52 -7.20 19.51
CA PHE A 30 11.78 -7.12 18.24
C PHE A 30 10.36 -7.65 18.41
N LEU A 31 9.44 -7.13 17.61
CA LEU A 31 8.10 -7.66 17.57
C LEU A 31 8.11 -9.11 17.06
N PRO A 32 7.22 -9.97 17.56
CA PRO A 32 7.10 -11.34 17.06
C PRO A 32 6.93 -11.38 15.54
N ASN A 33 7.58 -12.34 14.89
CA ASN A 33 7.51 -12.56 13.43
C ASN A 33 8.06 -11.43 12.55
N THR A 34 8.87 -10.51 13.10
CA THR A 34 9.50 -9.44 12.32
C THR A 34 10.95 -9.73 11.90
N TYR A 35 11.45 -10.93 12.15
CA TYR A 35 12.77 -11.36 11.69
C TYR A 35 12.77 -12.81 11.20
N THR A 36 13.74 -13.13 10.39
CA THR A 36 14.01 -14.48 9.85
C THR A 36 15.52 -14.75 9.95
N ASP A 37 15.97 -15.94 9.57
CA ASP A 37 17.41 -16.25 9.49
C ASP A 37 18.21 -15.26 8.63
N TYR A 38 17.57 -14.49 7.76
CA TYR A 38 18.23 -13.68 6.73
C TYR A 38 17.91 -12.18 6.79
N CYS A 39 16.84 -11.79 7.46
CA CYS A 39 16.39 -10.40 7.51
C CYS A 39 15.81 -10.04 8.87
N VAL A 40 15.98 -8.79 9.26
CA VAL A 40 15.31 -8.19 10.42
C VAL A 40 14.42 -7.05 9.97
N GLY A 41 13.22 -6.95 10.56
CA GLY A 41 12.30 -5.84 10.31
C GLY A 41 12.76 -4.57 10.99
N SER A 42 12.74 -3.47 10.26
CA SER A 42 13.08 -2.14 10.79
C SER A 42 11.84 -1.31 11.12
N ASP A 43 10.73 -1.60 10.47
CA ASP A 43 9.45 -0.90 10.65
C ASP A 43 8.27 -1.82 10.30
N VAL A 44 7.09 -1.45 10.79
CA VAL A 44 5.83 -2.06 10.42
C VAL A 44 4.93 -0.96 9.84
N PHE A 45 4.41 -1.19 8.65
CA PHE A 45 3.54 -0.25 7.97
C PHE A 45 2.35 -0.97 7.32
N ALA A 46 1.32 -0.19 6.98
CA ALA A 46 0.19 -0.66 6.20
C ALA A 46 0.13 0.06 4.85
N THR A 47 -0.21 -0.67 3.79
CA THR A 47 -0.70 -0.07 2.56
C THR A 47 -2.15 0.30 2.77
N VAL A 48 -2.44 1.59 2.61
CA VAL A 48 -3.78 2.19 2.73
C VAL A 48 -4.10 2.97 1.46
N PHE A 49 -5.33 3.44 1.32
CA PHE A 49 -5.59 4.56 0.45
C PHE A 49 -5.87 5.80 1.29
N ALA A 50 -5.47 6.94 0.77
CA ALA A 50 -5.70 8.24 1.37
C ALA A 50 -6.47 9.13 0.39
N TRP A 51 -7.14 10.15 0.93
CA TRP A 51 -7.96 11.07 0.16
C TRP A 51 -7.89 12.49 0.70
N ASN A 52 -8.25 13.46 -0.16
CA ASN A 52 -8.42 14.85 0.24
C ASN A 52 -9.69 14.99 1.09
N THR A 53 -9.53 15.39 2.35
CA THR A 53 -10.66 15.50 3.31
C THR A 53 -11.57 16.68 3.04
N ASP A 54 -11.08 17.76 2.41
CA ASP A 54 -11.94 18.86 1.98
C ASP A 54 -12.94 18.43 0.91
N LYS A 55 -12.56 17.43 0.11
CA LYS A 55 -13.39 16.93 -0.98
C LYS A 55 -14.33 15.82 -0.56
N TYR A 56 -13.89 14.90 0.28
CA TYR A 56 -14.62 13.67 0.58
C TYR A 56 -14.96 13.48 2.07
N GLY A 57 -14.65 14.46 2.90
CA GLY A 57 -14.93 14.43 4.34
C GLY A 57 -13.85 13.71 5.16
N GLU A 58 -13.89 13.92 6.47
CA GLU A 58 -12.97 13.31 7.41
C GLU A 58 -13.23 11.80 7.57
N PRO A 59 -12.19 11.00 7.85
CA PRO A 59 -12.35 9.58 8.14
C PRO A 59 -13.40 9.31 9.21
N GLY A 60 -14.27 8.33 8.95
CA GLY A 60 -15.35 7.95 9.86
C GLY A 60 -16.61 8.82 9.78
N THR A 61 -16.62 9.89 8.98
CA THR A 61 -17.83 10.68 8.74
C THR A 61 -18.74 10.02 7.70
N ALA A 62 -20.04 10.31 7.80
CA ALA A 62 -21.02 9.75 6.87
C ALA A 62 -20.73 10.22 5.43
N GLY A 63 -20.61 9.27 4.51
CA GLY A 63 -20.34 9.54 3.10
C GLY A 63 -18.86 9.62 2.72
N ALA A 64 -17.93 9.67 3.69
CA ALA A 64 -16.51 9.56 3.41
C ALA A 64 -16.12 8.16 2.88
N PRO A 65 -15.03 8.04 2.10
CA PRO A 65 -14.52 6.75 1.68
C PRO A 65 -14.15 5.87 2.87
N ASN A 66 -14.48 4.57 2.83
CA ASN A 66 -14.21 3.65 3.93
C ASN A 66 -13.82 2.23 3.52
N SER A 67 -13.71 1.98 2.23
CA SER A 67 -13.37 0.66 1.70
C SER A 67 -12.53 0.77 0.42
N TRP A 68 -11.80 -0.29 0.10
CA TRP A 68 -11.10 -0.36 -1.18
C TRP A 68 -12.04 -0.25 -2.37
N ALA A 69 -13.29 -0.71 -2.26
CA ALA A 69 -14.30 -0.53 -3.31
C ALA A 69 -14.59 0.96 -3.57
N ASP A 70 -14.61 1.81 -2.53
CA ASP A 70 -14.79 3.26 -2.69
C ASP A 70 -13.65 3.92 -3.46
N PHE A 71 -12.41 3.42 -3.32
CA PHE A 71 -11.28 3.90 -4.11
C PHE A 71 -11.49 3.66 -5.63
N TRP A 72 -12.18 2.58 -6.00
CA TRP A 72 -12.54 2.26 -7.40
C TRP A 72 -13.83 2.91 -7.86
N ASP A 73 -14.71 3.33 -6.94
CA ASP A 73 -15.99 3.95 -7.31
C ASP A 73 -15.82 5.43 -7.69
N VAL A 74 -15.39 5.64 -8.94
CA VAL A 74 -15.17 6.98 -9.50
C VAL A 74 -16.46 7.74 -9.79
N LYS A 75 -17.64 7.09 -9.68
CA LYS A 75 -18.94 7.74 -9.79
C LYS A 75 -19.36 8.35 -8.46
N LYS A 76 -19.21 7.59 -7.37
CA LYS A 76 -19.49 8.05 -6.01
C LYS A 76 -18.44 9.05 -5.53
N PHE A 77 -17.18 8.80 -5.85
CA PHE A 77 -16.03 9.63 -5.48
C PHE A 77 -15.29 10.12 -6.74
N PRO A 78 -15.87 11.10 -7.47
CA PRO A 78 -15.28 11.58 -8.71
C PRO A 78 -13.99 12.35 -8.46
N GLY A 79 -12.94 12.11 -9.26
CA GLY A 79 -11.68 12.82 -9.18
C GLY A 79 -10.49 11.96 -9.60
N THR A 80 -9.31 12.52 -9.43
CA THR A 80 -8.05 11.90 -9.84
C THR A 80 -7.60 10.83 -8.84
N ARG A 81 -6.89 9.83 -9.37
CA ARG A 81 -6.27 8.76 -8.59
C ARG A 81 -4.76 8.76 -8.81
N SER A 82 -4.03 8.34 -7.78
CA SER A 82 -2.63 7.95 -7.92
C SER A 82 -2.43 6.52 -7.41
N TYR A 83 -1.64 5.77 -8.14
CA TYR A 83 -1.40 4.35 -7.85
C TYR A 83 0.08 4.03 -7.94
N ARG A 84 0.51 2.90 -7.37
CA ARG A 84 1.91 2.49 -7.39
C ARG A 84 2.32 1.98 -8.77
N LEU A 85 3.53 2.36 -9.23
CA LEU A 85 4.04 1.98 -10.56
C LEU A 85 5.05 0.83 -10.54
N ASN A 86 5.94 0.81 -9.55
CA ASN A 86 7.23 0.13 -9.69
C ASN A 86 7.38 -1.16 -8.86
N ASN A 87 6.33 -1.63 -8.22
CA ASN A 87 6.35 -2.88 -7.47
C ASN A 87 4.94 -3.46 -7.39
N VAL A 88 4.85 -4.77 -7.28
CA VAL A 88 3.58 -5.49 -7.09
C VAL A 88 3.16 -5.59 -5.62
N ASP A 89 4.12 -5.50 -4.67
CA ASP A 89 3.84 -5.53 -3.23
C ASP A 89 2.92 -4.38 -2.83
N GLY A 90 1.75 -4.69 -2.30
CA GLY A 90 0.73 -3.71 -1.93
C GLY A 90 0.04 -3.04 -3.14
N ALA A 91 0.13 -3.62 -4.34
CA ALA A 91 -0.58 -3.14 -5.52
C ALA A 91 -1.72 -4.08 -5.95
N LEU A 92 -1.54 -5.40 -5.85
CA LEU A 92 -2.58 -6.35 -6.23
C LEU A 92 -3.63 -6.55 -5.14
N GLU A 93 -3.21 -6.56 -3.88
CA GLU A 93 -4.07 -6.80 -2.72
C GLU A 93 -5.24 -5.78 -2.62
N PRO A 94 -5.02 -4.46 -2.78
CA PRO A 94 -6.09 -3.48 -2.85
C PRO A 94 -7.14 -3.77 -3.92
N ALA A 95 -6.70 -4.20 -5.11
CA ALA A 95 -7.59 -4.52 -6.20
C ALA A 95 -8.46 -5.76 -5.90
N VAL A 96 -7.86 -6.77 -5.26
CA VAL A 96 -8.56 -7.98 -4.83
C VAL A 96 -9.62 -7.65 -3.77
N MET A 97 -9.26 -6.84 -2.78
CA MET A 97 -10.20 -6.37 -1.75
C MET A 97 -11.31 -5.48 -2.33
N ALA A 98 -11.00 -4.66 -3.35
CA ALA A 98 -12.01 -3.87 -4.05
C ALA A 98 -13.02 -4.73 -4.85
N MET A 99 -12.68 -5.98 -5.17
CA MET A 99 -13.63 -6.96 -5.74
C MET A 99 -14.48 -7.66 -4.67
N GLY A 100 -14.34 -7.31 -3.39
CA GLY A 100 -15.09 -7.90 -2.27
C GLY A 100 -14.49 -9.19 -1.73
N ILE A 101 -13.26 -9.54 -2.10
CA ILE A 101 -12.55 -10.69 -1.51
C ILE A 101 -12.10 -10.29 -0.11
N ALA A 102 -12.43 -11.12 0.87
CA ALA A 102 -12.05 -10.90 2.27
C ALA A 102 -10.53 -10.93 2.47
N PRO A 103 -9.98 -10.10 3.37
CA PRO A 103 -8.52 -9.95 3.55
C PRO A 103 -7.77 -11.27 3.73
N GLU A 104 -8.34 -12.20 4.48
CA GLU A 104 -7.77 -13.52 4.75
C GLU A 104 -7.75 -14.46 3.53
N LYS A 105 -8.48 -14.11 2.45
CA LYS A 105 -8.56 -14.85 1.20
C LYS A 105 -7.75 -14.23 0.05
N VAL A 106 -7.16 -13.08 0.27
CA VAL A 106 -6.44 -12.33 -0.76
C VAL A 106 -5.31 -13.17 -1.36
N TYR A 107 -4.49 -13.80 -0.53
CA TYR A 107 -3.36 -14.59 -1.04
C TYR A 107 -3.78 -15.96 -1.62
N ASP A 108 -4.85 -16.58 -1.11
CA ASP A 108 -5.45 -17.75 -1.76
C ASP A 108 -5.89 -17.39 -3.19
N PHE A 109 -6.51 -16.22 -3.37
CA PHE A 109 -6.94 -15.72 -4.66
C PHE A 109 -5.75 -15.42 -5.58
N LEU A 110 -4.72 -14.74 -5.09
CA LEU A 110 -3.52 -14.36 -5.83
C LEU A 110 -2.54 -15.55 -6.07
N SER A 111 -2.78 -16.71 -5.48
CA SER A 111 -1.97 -17.90 -5.73
C SER A 111 -2.21 -18.53 -7.11
N THR A 112 -3.24 -18.09 -7.83
CA THR A 112 -3.61 -18.60 -9.15
C THR A 112 -3.33 -17.57 -10.25
N GLU A 113 -2.99 -18.04 -11.45
CA GLU A 113 -2.79 -17.17 -12.63
C GLU A 113 -4.06 -16.37 -12.96
N ASP A 114 -5.24 -17.00 -12.85
CA ASP A 114 -6.53 -16.33 -13.07
C ASP A 114 -6.78 -15.23 -12.05
N GLY A 115 -6.46 -15.47 -10.78
CA GLY A 115 -6.58 -14.47 -9.72
C GLY A 115 -5.67 -13.27 -9.93
N ILE A 116 -4.41 -13.52 -10.31
CA ILE A 116 -3.46 -12.46 -10.65
C ILE A 116 -3.98 -11.64 -11.84
N LYS A 117 -4.43 -12.33 -12.90
CA LYS A 117 -4.98 -11.69 -14.10
C LYS A 117 -6.18 -10.79 -13.75
N LYS A 118 -7.12 -11.28 -12.96
CA LYS A 118 -8.29 -10.52 -12.50
C LYS A 118 -7.91 -9.29 -11.68
N ALA A 119 -6.92 -9.41 -10.79
CA ALA A 119 -6.41 -8.28 -10.02
C ALA A 119 -5.81 -7.20 -10.92
N ILE A 120 -5.00 -7.61 -11.92
CA ILE A 120 -4.44 -6.69 -12.92
C ILE A 120 -5.54 -6.02 -13.75
N ASP A 121 -6.53 -6.79 -14.21
CA ASP A 121 -7.67 -6.23 -14.97
C ASP A 121 -8.47 -5.23 -14.11
N LYS A 122 -8.64 -5.51 -12.81
CA LYS A 122 -9.25 -4.58 -11.86
C LYS A 122 -8.47 -3.27 -11.73
N ILE A 123 -7.14 -3.33 -11.66
CA ILE A 123 -6.30 -2.12 -11.65
C ILE A 123 -6.44 -1.34 -12.97
N ARG A 124 -6.56 -2.03 -14.10
CA ARG A 124 -6.75 -1.39 -15.41
C ARG A 124 -8.01 -0.55 -15.51
N GLU A 125 -9.07 -0.88 -14.74
CA GLU A 125 -10.28 -0.06 -14.68
C GLU A 125 -9.99 1.37 -14.20
N LEU A 126 -8.99 1.54 -13.31
CA LEU A 126 -8.59 2.86 -12.82
C LEU A 126 -7.74 3.66 -13.80
N LYS A 127 -7.15 3.03 -14.82
CA LYS A 127 -6.19 3.67 -15.73
C LYS A 127 -6.66 5.02 -16.29
N PRO A 128 -7.92 5.20 -16.73
CA PRO A 128 -8.42 6.48 -17.23
C PRO A 128 -8.49 7.59 -16.15
N HIS A 129 -8.46 7.21 -14.88
CA HIS A 129 -8.61 8.11 -13.72
C HIS A 129 -7.30 8.36 -12.99
N ILE A 130 -6.21 7.65 -13.36
CA ILE A 130 -4.90 7.84 -12.76
C ILE A 130 -4.21 8.99 -13.48
N SER A 131 -4.02 10.11 -12.76
CA SER A 131 -3.25 11.27 -13.26
C SER A 131 -1.75 11.10 -13.06
N VAL A 132 -1.34 10.45 -11.98
CA VAL A 132 0.06 10.26 -11.61
C VAL A 132 0.27 8.86 -11.04
N TYR A 133 1.37 8.22 -11.45
CA TYR A 133 1.85 7.00 -10.80
C TYR A 133 3.02 7.35 -9.87
N TRP A 134 2.86 7.06 -8.58
CA TRP A 134 3.94 7.30 -7.63
C TRP A 134 4.99 6.17 -7.62
N LYS A 135 6.23 6.54 -7.28
CA LYS A 135 7.40 5.64 -7.28
C LYS A 135 8.15 5.62 -5.95
N SER A 136 7.88 6.57 -5.06
CA SER A 136 8.56 6.69 -3.76
C SER A 136 7.63 7.17 -2.65
N GLY A 137 7.99 6.88 -1.40
CA GLY A 137 7.21 7.35 -0.25
C GLY A 137 7.18 8.88 -0.11
N ALA A 138 8.26 9.57 -0.51
CA ALA A 138 8.28 11.03 -0.53
C ALA A 138 7.26 11.61 -1.51
N MET A 139 7.13 10.99 -2.69
CA MET A 139 6.17 11.40 -3.70
C MET A 139 4.72 11.25 -3.22
N GLN A 140 4.40 10.19 -2.43
CA GLN A 140 3.06 10.00 -1.86
C GLN A 140 2.64 11.20 -0.99
N ALA A 141 3.52 11.59 -0.05
CA ALA A 141 3.26 12.72 0.84
C ALA A 141 3.15 14.04 0.06
N GLN A 142 4.03 14.26 -0.92
CA GLN A 142 4.05 15.48 -1.72
C GLN A 142 2.77 15.64 -2.55
N LEU A 143 2.34 14.60 -3.25
CA LEU A 143 1.11 14.63 -4.06
C LEU A 143 -0.13 15.01 -3.24
N MET A 144 -0.19 14.56 -1.98
CA MET A 144 -1.30 14.94 -1.08
C MET A 144 -1.15 16.35 -0.51
N LYS A 145 0.07 16.78 -0.18
CA LYS A 145 0.34 18.15 0.28
C LYS A 145 -0.01 19.19 -0.77
N ASP A 146 0.36 18.94 -2.02
CA ASP A 146 0.13 19.84 -3.15
C ASP A 146 -1.28 19.70 -3.74
N GLN A 147 -2.09 18.76 -3.20
CA GLN A 147 -3.44 18.46 -3.69
C GLN A 147 -3.47 18.12 -5.20
N GLU A 148 -2.39 17.50 -5.72
CA GLU A 148 -2.29 17.12 -7.13
C GLU A 148 -3.18 15.92 -7.48
N VAL A 149 -3.56 15.14 -6.46
CA VAL A 149 -4.45 13.99 -6.61
C VAL A 149 -5.51 13.99 -5.51
N ASP A 150 -6.69 13.49 -5.85
CA ASP A 150 -7.81 13.43 -4.90
C ASP A 150 -7.76 12.18 -4.03
N MET A 151 -7.29 11.06 -4.57
CA MET A 151 -7.08 9.81 -3.83
C MET A 151 -5.79 9.14 -4.28
N ILE A 152 -5.12 8.46 -3.35
CA ILE A 152 -3.83 7.82 -3.58
C ILE A 152 -3.70 6.53 -2.76
N THR A 153 -3.12 5.49 -3.34
CA THR A 153 -2.62 4.35 -2.55
C THR A 153 -1.26 4.68 -1.97
N GLY A 154 -0.95 4.19 -0.78
CA GLY A 154 0.37 4.45 -0.22
C GLY A 154 0.55 3.88 1.19
N TRP A 155 1.58 4.32 1.87
CA TRP A 155 1.94 3.85 3.20
C TRP A 155 1.46 4.82 4.26
N ASN A 156 0.74 4.30 5.27
CA ASN A 156 0.13 5.09 6.34
C ASN A 156 1.08 6.11 6.96
N GLY A 157 2.32 5.73 7.29
CA GLY A 157 3.29 6.66 7.89
C GLY A 157 3.64 7.86 7.00
N ARG A 158 3.49 7.77 5.67
CA ARG A 158 3.69 8.91 4.76
C ARG A 158 2.55 9.91 4.86
N PHE A 159 1.32 9.41 4.98
CA PHE A 159 0.14 10.25 5.15
C PHE A 159 0.05 10.85 6.55
N ASP A 160 0.46 10.11 7.60
CA ASP A 160 0.62 10.67 8.94
C ASP A 160 1.56 11.87 8.96
N ASN A 161 2.72 11.74 8.31
CA ASN A 161 3.68 12.84 8.23
C ASN A 161 3.11 14.00 7.41
N ALA A 162 2.46 13.73 6.27
CA ALA A 162 1.81 14.77 5.47
C ALA A 162 0.75 15.52 6.28
N LYS A 163 -0.07 14.80 7.07
CA LYS A 163 -1.10 15.40 7.95
C LYS A 163 -0.48 16.27 9.05
N LYS A 164 0.61 15.81 9.69
CA LYS A 164 1.35 16.61 10.67
C LYS A 164 1.94 17.90 10.08
N ASP A 165 2.30 17.85 8.81
CA ASP A 165 2.80 19.00 8.05
C ASP A 165 1.67 19.89 7.46
N GLY A 166 0.42 19.64 7.84
CA GLY A 166 -0.75 20.46 7.49
C GLY A 166 -1.48 20.06 6.21
N ALA A 167 -1.19 18.89 5.62
CA ALA A 167 -1.96 18.41 4.47
C ALA A 167 -3.39 18.01 4.87
N VAL A 168 -4.35 18.33 4.00
CA VAL A 168 -5.77 17.95 4.14
C VAL A 168 -5.96 16.49 3.66
N VAL A 169 -5.52 15.55 4.48
CA VAL A 169 -5.47 14.13 4.14
C VAL A 169 -6.11 13.26 5.21
N GLY A 170 -7.00 12.35 4.77
CA GLY A 170 -7.58 11.26 5.54
C GLY A 170 -7.18 9.90 4.96
N TYR A 171 -7.18 8.85 5.80
CA TYR A 171 -6.99 7.47 5.36
C TYR A 171 -7.59 6.49 6.38
#